data_42ac136fa0550801a1978cf9ffc3c0d7
#
_entry.id   42ac136fa0550801a1978cf9ffc3c0d7
#
_cell.length_a   1.000
_cell.length_b   1.000
_cell.length_c   1.000
_cell.angle_alpha   90.00
_cell.angle_beta   90.00
_cell.angle_gamma   90.00
#
_symmetry.space_group_name_H-M   'P 1'
#
loop_
_entity.id
_entity.type
_entity.pdbx_description
1 polymer ?
#
loop_
_entity_poly.entity_id
_entity_poly.type
_entity_poly.pdbx_seq_one_letter_code
_entity_poly.pdbx_strand_id
1 'polypeptide(L)'
;IRANVLDFRAYGVPHHRSRLITIGCRIPSQVKEHCPVKSVYSKELSPFHSTPTHGSAGKPPFVSLRQAIGGLPSLDARDRLVDPDDPYHCVPKLNDKQDFWMEHTPEGQTAFENDRCPDCGELSKDRTSTSCSCGFPLPRPQVSKGRETRLVRGFRSSYRRMRWDKPGGTLTMNSGVISSDLKGHPEQNRVLSIREIILLSTLQNPLWQKTFSFEGIKYGRMKEEETFSKKLIREVIGESIPPLAMLRIVERLTELDGRF
;
A
#
# COMPACT_ATOMS: atom_id res chain seq x y z
N ILE A 1 4.69 30.71 -4.67
CA ILE A 1 4.65 29.34 -4.13
C ILE A 1 3.23 29.00 -3.74
N ARG A 2 2.77 27.80 -4.09
CA ARG A 2 1.48 27.23 -3.67
C ARG A 2 1.69 25.79 -3.25
N ALA A 3 1.04 25.37 -2.18
CA ALA A 3 1.16 24.04 -1.60
C ALA A 3 -0.22 23.44 -1.36
N ASN A 4 -0.42 22.21 -1.83
CA ASN A 4 -1.63 21.42 -1.57
C ASN A 4 -1.26 19.98 -1.18
N VAL A 5 -2.08 19.37 -0.33
CA VAL A 5 -2.01 17.92 -0.10
C VAL A 5 -2.78 17.23 -1.21
N LEU A 6 -2.09 16.45 -2.03
CA LEU A 6 -2.69 15.67 -3.10
C LEU A 6 -2.85 14.22 -2.66
N ASP A 7 -4.06 13.70 -2.82
CA ASP A 7 -4.35 12.27 -2.69
C ASP A 7 -4.13 11.60 -4.06
N PHE A 8 -3.11 10.78 -4.18
CA PHE A 8 -2.72 10.21 -5.47
C PHE A 8 -3.74 9.22 -6.05
N ARG A 9 -4.66 8.72 -5.24
CA ARG A 9 -5.82 7.95 -5.77
C ARG A 9 -6.65 8.76 -6.74
N ALA A 10 -6.75 10.06 -6.51
CA ALA A 10 -7.47 10.97 -7.40
C ALA A 10 -6.81 11.14 -8.77
N TYR A 11 -5.63 10.58 -8.96
CA TYR A 11 -4.85 10.62 -10.21
C TYR A 11 -4.65 9.21 -10.81
N GLY A 12 -5.42 8.22 -10.36
CA GLY A 12 -5.40 6.85 -10.88
C GLY A 12 -4.38 5.93 -10.22
N VAL A 13 -3.72 6.36 -9.15
CA VAL A 13 -2.83 5.49 -8.35
C VAL A 13 -3.67 4.53 -7.50
N PRO A 14 -3.49 3.20 -7.62
CA PRO A 14 -4.38 2.22 -7.00
C PRO A 14 -4.07 1.93 -5.52
N HIS A 15 -3.47 2.87 -4.81
CA HIS A 15 -3.24 2.78 -3.37
C HIS A 15 -3.32 4.13 -2.66
N HIS A 16 -3.59 4.11 -1.37
CA HIS A 16 -3.59 5.31 -0.54
C HIS A 16 -2.21 5.93 -0.46
N ARG A 17 -2.06 7.16 -0.95
CA ARG A 17 -0.86 7.96 -0.77
C ARG A 17 -1.17 9.44 -0.91
N SER A 18 -1.01 10.17 0.17
CA SER A 18 -1.15 11.63 0.17
C SER A 18 0.20 12.29 0.38
N ARG A 19 0.47 13.34 -0.37
CA ARG A 19 1.71 14.12 -0.25
C ARG A 19 1.41 15.60 -0.37
N LEU A 20 2.17 16.40 0.40
CA LEU A 20 2.22 17.83 0.22
C LEU A 20 3.04 18.11 -1.04
N ILE A 21 2.41 18.68 -2.04
CA ILE A 21 3.05 19.12 -3.29
C ILE A 21 3.12 20.63 -3.29
N THR A 22 4.33 21.15 -3.43
CA THR A 22 4.59 22.59 -3.47
C THR A 22 5.06 22.97 -4.86
N ILE A 23 4.37 23.92 -5.48
CA ILE A 23 4.69 24.47 -6.80
C ILE A 23 5.15 25.91 -6.61
N GLY A 24 6.30 26.25 -7.17
CA GLY A 24 6.87 27.60 -7.18
C GLY A 24 7.06 28.11 -8.59
N CYS A 25 6.77 29.40 -8.81
CA CYS A 25 7.10 30.12 -10.04
C CYS A 25 8.03 31.29 -9.71
N ARG A 26 9.05 31.49 -10.53
CA ARG A 26 10.03 32.59 -10.36
C ARG A 26 9.53 33.93 -10.83
N ILE A 27 8.48 34.00 -11.68
CA ILE A 27 7.96 35.22 -12.27
C ILE A 27 6.70 35.66 -11.50
N PRO A 28 6.82 36.62 -10.55
CA PRO A 28 5.70 36.96 -9.64
C PRO A 28 4.50 37.61 -10.33
N SER A 29 4.71 38.37 -11.43
CA SER A 29 3.64 39.05 -12.16
C SER A 29 2.63 38.08 -12.77
N GLN A 30 3.10 37.00 -13.37
CA GLN A 30 2.25 35.98 -13.99
C GLN A 30 1.46 35.16 -12.95
N VAL A 31 2.02 34.97 -11.74
CA VAL A 31 1.36 34.22 -10.65
C VAL A 31 0.22 35.04 -10.02
N LYS A 32 0.37 36.37 -9.89
CA LYS A 32 -0.66 37.21 -9.28
C LYS A 32 -1.94 37.27 -10.10
N GLU A 33 -1.84 37.27 -11.41
CA GLU A 33 -2.97 37.38 -12.32
C GLU A 33 -3.80 36.07 -12.36
N HIS A 34 -3.14 34.89 -12.22
CA HIS A 34 -3.78 33.58 -12.37
C HIS A 34 -4.07 32.88 -11.03
N CYS A 35 -3.58 33.39 -9.91
CA CYS A 35 -3.82 32.81 -8.60
C CYS A 35 -3.97 33.86 -7.49
N PRO A 36 -5.16 34.41 -7.30
CA PRO A 36 -5.44 35.47 -6.32
C PRO A 36 -5.39 34.97 -4.86
N VAL A 37 -5.07 33.70 -4.61
CA VAL A 37 -5.04 33.12 -3.27
C VAL A 37 -3.96 33.75 -2.40
N LYS A 38 -4.35 34.28 -1.23
CA LYS A 38 -3.49 35.03 -0.30
C LYS A 38 -2.52 34.11 0.50
N SER A 39 -2.78 32.81 0.66
CA SER A 39 -1.94 31.91 1.45
C SER A 39 -1.15 30.92 0.59
N VAL A 40 0.03 30.52 1.08
CA VAL A 40 0.87 29.49 0.45
C VAL A 40 0.14 28.14 0.44
N TYR A 41 -0.53 27.81 1.53
CA TYR A 41 -1.32 26.58 1.68
C TYR A 41 -2.81 26.87 1.64
N SER A 42 -3.56 26.08 0.89
CA SER A 42 -5.03 26.10 0.86
C SER A 42 -5.58 24.68 0.91
N LYS A 43 -6.76 24.52 1.53
CA LYS A 43 -7.53 23.26 1.42
C LYS A 43 -8.14 23.11 0.02
N GLU A 44 -8.47 24.21 -0.62
CA GLU A 44 -8.93 24.22 -2.00
C GLU A 44 -7.74 23.99 -2.95
N LEU A 45 -7.98 23.19 -3.99
CA LEU A 45 -6.96 22.89 -4.98
C LEU A 45 -6.57 24.16 -5.74
N SER A 46 -5.30 24.53 -5.67
CA SER A 46 -4.77 25.64 -6.43
C SER A 46 -4.82 25.37 -7.94
N PRO A 47 -5.08 26.38 -8.79
CA PRO A 47 -5.08 26.23 -10.25
C PRO A 47 -3.74 25.74 -10.84
N PHE A 48 -2.64 25.85 -10.07
CA PHE A 48 -1.33 25.31 -10.48
C PHE A 48 -1.18 23.81 -10.26
N HIS A 49 -2.04 23.21 -9.45
CA HIS A 49 -2.03 21.75 -9.22
C HIS A 49 -2.92 21.05 -10.25
N SER A 50 -2.58 19.79 -10.53
CA SER A 50 -3.33 18.95 -11.46
C SER A 50 -4.77 18.75 -10.98
N THR A 51 -5.71 18.78 -11.89
CA THR A 51 -7.10 18.44 -11.59
C THR A 51 -7.24 16.92 -11.37
N PRO A 52 -7.90 16.47 -10.31
CA PRO A 52 -8.20 15.05 -10.10
C PRO A 52 -8.86 14.40 -11.33
N THR A 53 -8.48 13.17 -11.64
CA THR A 53 -9.01 12.37 -12.76
C THR A 53 -9.97 11.27 -12.31
N HIS A 54 -9.99 10.94 -11.00
CA HIS A 54 -10.78 9.86 -10.41
C HIS A 54 -11.45 10.30 -9.11
N GLY A 55 -12.48 9.57 -8.69
CA GLY A 55 -13.08 9.62 -7.36
C GLY A 55 -13.96 10.84 -7.07
N SER A 56 -14.30 11.67 -8.05
CA SER A 56 -15.22 12.78 -7.91
C SER A 56 -16.41 12.62 -8.85
N ALA A 57 -17.47 13.43 -8.66
CA ALA A 57 -18.66 13.39 -9.49
C ALA A 57 -18.32 13.52 -10.99
N GLY A 58 -18.90 12.66 -11.81
CA GLY A 58 -18.66 12.61 -13.25
C GLY A 58 -17.32 12.02 -13.69
N LYS A 59 -16.50 11.50 -12.77
CA LYS A 59 -15.22 10.86 -13.07
C LYS A 59 -15.23 9.37 -12.69
N PRO A 60 -14.34 8.56 -13.29
CA PRO A 60 -14.18 7.16 -12.89
C PRO A 60 -13.96 7.01 -11.37
N PRO A 61 -14.42 5.92 -10.76
CA PRO A 61 -14.09 5.61 -9.38
C PRO A 61 -12.57 5.42 -9.19
N PHE A 62 -12.10 5.45 -7.95
CA PHE A 62 -10.72 5.09 -7.66
C PHE A 62 -10.41 3.68 -8.14
N VAL A 63 -9.21 3.49 -8.68
CA VAL A 63 -8.74 2.18 -9.14
C VAL A 63 -8.66 1.24 -7.95
N SER A 64 -9.38 0.12 -8.02
CA SER A 64 -9.42 -0.89 -6.96
C SER A 64 -8.21 -1.81 -6.98
N LEU A 65 -7.99 -2.49 -5.86
CA LEU A 65 -6.94 -3.50 -5.74
C LEU A 65 -7.14 -4.62 -6.78
N ARG A 66 -8.40 -5.06 -6.99
CA ARG A 66 -8.74 -6.08 -7.98
C ARG A 66 -8.35 -5.68 -9.40
N GLN A 67 -8.61 -4.45 -9.78
CA GLN A 67 -8.22 -3.95 -11.11
C GLN A 67 -6.69 -3.90 -11.29
N ALA A 68 -5.96 -3.60 -10.22
CA ALA A 68 -4.51 -3.42 -10.29
C ALA A 68 -3.73 -4.74 -10.25
N ILE A 69 -4.15 -5.72 -9.44
CA ILE A 69 -3.37 -6.93 -9.15
C ILE A 69 -4.18 -8.24 -9.23
N GLY A 70 -5.49 -8.18 -9.46
CA GLY A 70 -6.35 -9.37 -9.41
C GLY A 70 -6.08 -10.44 -10.48
N GLY A 71 -5.28 -10.13 -11.49
CA GLY A 71 -4.87 -11.08 -12.53
C GLY A 71 -3.55 -11.82 -12.28
N LEU A 72 -2.87 -11.55 -11.16
CA LEU A 72 -1.60 -12.21 -10.84
C LEU A 72 -1.83 -13.62 -10.29
N PRO A 73 -0.87 -14.56 -10.52
CA PRO A 73 -0.92 -15.90 -9.95
C PRO A 73 -1.01 -15.89 -8.42
N SER A 74 -1.59 -16.94 -7.85
CA SER A 74 -1.63 -17.10 -6.40
C SER A 74 -0.25 -17.44 -5.85
N LEU A 75 0.06 -16.92 -4.65
CA LEU A 75 1.22 -17.29 -3.86
C LEU A 75 0.79 -17.80 -2.49
N ASP A 76 1.66 -18.60 -1.87
CA ASP A 76 1.49 -19.08 -0.51
C ASP A 76 2.72 -18.68 0.31
N ALA A 77 2.51 -18.04 1.46
CA ALA A 77 3.60 -17.62 2.34
C ALA A 77 4.23 -18.76 3.15
N ARG A 78 3.82 -20.01 2.94
CA ARG A 78 4.42 -21.22 3.54
C ARG A 78 5.21 -22.01 2.50
N ASP A 79 4.59 -22.33 1.39
CA ASP A 79 5.11 -23.35 0.45
C ASP A 79 5.45 -22.78 -0.93
N ARG A 80 4.74 -21.76 -1.39
CA ARG A 80 4.95 -21.10 -2.70
C ARG A 80 5.27 -19.63 -2.56
N LEU A 81 6.46 -19.34 -2.05
CA LEU A 81 6.92 -17.98 -1.77
C LEU A 81 7.25 -17.14 -2.99
N VAL A 82 7.52 -17.75 -4.13
CA VAL A 82 7.98 -17.09 -5.36
C VAL A 82 7.29 -17.72 -6.56
N ASP A 83 6.84 -16.89 -7.49
CA ASP A 83 6.41 -17.34 -8.81
C ASP A 83 7.63 -17.75 -9.65
N PRO A 84 7.64 -18.93 -10.30
CA PRO A 84 8.79 -19.36 -11.11
C PRO A 84 9.02 -18.47 -12.34
N ASP A 85 7.97 -17.84 -12.87
CA ASP A 85 8.03 -17.03 -14.09
C ASP A 85 8.27 -15.55 -13.79
N ASP A 86 8.10 -15.12 -12.53
CA ASP A 86 8.32 -13.75 -12.10
C ASP A 86 9.02 -13.67 -10.74
N PRO A 87 10.33 -13.46 -10.69
CA PRO A 87 11.08 -13.40 -9.44
C PRO A 87 10.69 -12.24 -8.51
N TYR A 88 10.03 -11.20 -9.05
CA TYR A 88 9.46 -10.12 -8.24
C TYR A 88 8.10 -10.47 -7.65
N HIS A 89 7.40 -11.45 -8.22
CA HIS A 89 6.19 -11.96 -7.62
C HIS A 89 6.53 -12.91 -6.47
N CYS A 90 7.01 -12.31 -5.38
CA CYS A 90 7.52 -13.03 -4.23
C CYS A 90 7.12 -12.37 -2.90
N VAL A 91 6.97 -13.20 -1.86
CA VAL A 91 6.52 -12.80 -0.53
C VAL A 91 7.45 -13.32 0.56
N PRO A 92 7.53 -12.66 1.72
CA PRO A 92 8.19 -13.21 2.89
C PRO A 92 7.39 -14.38 3.47
N LYS A 93 8.08 -15.33 4.09
CA LYS A 93 7.47 -16.44 4.81
C LYS A 93 6.70 -15.94 6.04
N LEU A 94 5.50 -16.45 6.26
CA LEU A 94 4.81 -16.33 7.54
C LEU A 94 5.20 -17.49 8.48
N ASN A 95 5.19 -17.23 9.77
CA ASN A 95 5.25 -18.31 10.74
C ASN A 95 3.88 -18.94 10.96
N ASP A 96 3.84 -20.16 11.55
CA ASP A 96 2.60 -20.92 11.72
C ASP A 96 1.50 -20.17 12.49
N LYS A 97 1.87 -19.36 13.47
CA LYS A 97 0.91 -18.53 14.21
C LYS A 97 0.30 -17.43 13.35
N GLN A 98 1.13 -16.73 12.57
CA GLN A 98 0.66 -15.67 11.68
C GLN A 98 -0.23 -16.23 10.57
N ASP A 99 0.14 -17.37 10.01
CA ASP A 99 -0.65 -18.06 9.01
C ASP A 99 -2.01 -18.46 9.59
N PHE A 100 -2.03 -19.14 10.74
CA PHE A 100 -3.26 -19.51 11.46
C PHE A 100 -4.18 -18.33 11.75
N TRP A 101 -3.63 -17.18 12.16
CA TRP A 101 -4.44 -15.98 12.38
C TRP A 101 -5.04 -15.46 11.09
N MET A 102 -4.23 -15.40 10.03
CA MET A 102 -4.67 -14.89 8.74
C MET A 102 -5.67 -15.81 8.06
N GLU A 103 -5.53 -17.13 8.19
CA GLU A 103 -6.47 -18.13 7.65
C GLU A 103 -7.90 -17.88 8.11
N HIS A 104 -8.08 -17.47 9.36
CA HIS A 104 -9.39 -17.18 9.95
C HIS A 104 -9.81 -15.70 9.86
N THR A 105 -9.05 -14.88 9.13
CA THR A 105 -9.36 -13.45 8.98
C THR A 105 -10.08 -13.19 7.66
N PRO A 106 -11.33 -12.75 7.66
CA PRO A 106 -12.06 -12.40 6.45
C PRO A 106 -11.49 -11.15 5.73
N GLU A 107 -11.83 -10.99 4.47
CA GLU A 107 -11.52 -9.80 3.68
C GLU A 107 -11.95 -8.52 4.43
N GLY A 108 -11.05 -7.53 4.47
CA GLY A 108 -11.30 -6.24 5.11
C GLY A 108 -11.26 -6.23 6.64
N GLN A 109 -11.14 -7.41 7.29
CA GLN A 109 -11.09 -7.52 8.75
C GLN A 109 -9.65 -7.66 9.25
N THR A 110 -9.47 -7.48 10.56
CA THR A 110 -8.21 -7.74 11.26
C THR A 110 -8.29 -9.04 12.05
N ALA A 111 -7.18 -9.75 12.17
CA ALA A 111 -7.12 -10.97 12.97
C ALA A 111 -7.46 -10.75 14.46
N PHE A 112 -7.39 -9.52 14.97
CA PHE A 112 -7.87 -9.20 16.33
C PHE A 112 -9.39 -9.33 16.49
N GLU A 113 -10.14 -9.38 15.39
CA GLU A 113 -11.60 -9.53 15.34
C GLU A 113 -12.04 -10.97 15.08
N ASN A 114 -11.10 -11.93 14.99
CA ASN A 114 -11.42 -13.36 14.85
C ASN A 114 -12.03 -13.86 16.15
N ASP A 115 -13.33 -13.95 16.21
CA ASP A 115 -14.09 -14.32 17.41
C ASP A 115 -14.67 -15.74 17.35
N ARG A 116 -14.65 -16.40 16.17
CA ARG A 116 -15.12 -17.77 16.01
C ARG A 116 -14.02 -18.77 16.35
N CYS A 117 -14.33 -19.73 17.22
CA CYS A 117 -13.45 -20.83 17.53
C CYS A 117 -13.35 -21.79 16.33
N PRO A 118 -12.13 -22.12 15.85
CA PRO A 118 -11.97 -23.09 14.76
C PRO A 118 -12.35 -24.53 15.12
N ASP A 119 -12.29 -24.88 16.39
CA ASP A 119 -12.56 -26.24 16.89
C ASP A 119 -14.07 -26.47 17.11
N CYS A 120 -14.71 -25.68 17.98
CA CYS A 120 -16.11 -25.90 18.35
C CYS A 120 -17.11 -24.98 17.64
N GLY A 121 -16.65 -23.96 16.88
CA GLY A 121 -17.50 -23.03 16.16
C GLY A 121 -18.14 -21.95 17.02
N GLU A 122 -17.95 -21.95 18.36
CA GLU A 122 -18.53 -20.97 19.28
C GLU A 122 -17.94 -19.57 19.04
N LEU A 123 -18.77 -18.55 19.23
CA LEU A 123 -18.37 -17.15 19.15
C LEU A 123 -17.93 -16.63 20.52
N SER A 124 -16.68 -16.21 20.62
CA SER A 124 -16.18 -15.53 21.82
C SER A 124 -16.75 -14.11 21.91
N LYS A 125 -17.49 -13.83 22.96
CA LYS A 125 -18.03 -12.50 23.28
C LYS A 125 -16.96 -11.56 23.84
N ASP A 126 -15.91 -12.13 24.45
CA ASP A 126 -14.79 -11.37 25.01
C ASP A 126 -13.71 -11.13 23.94
N ARG A 127 -13.56 -9.87 23.54
CA ARG A 127 -12.53 -9.45 22.56
C ARG A 127 -11.11 -9.45 23.12
N THR A 128 -10.95 -9.64 24.43
CA THR A 128 -9.63 -9.72 25.09
C THR A 128 -9.18 -11.16 25.30
N SER A 129 -10.10 -12.11 25.19
CA SER A 129 -9.81 -13.52 25.37
C SER A 129 -8.85 -14.06 24.30
N THR A 130 -7.90 -14.88 24.71
CA THR A 130 -6.97 -15.60 23.85
C THR A 130 -7.42 -17.03 23.57
N SER A 131 -8.41 -17.55 24.33
CA SER A 131 -8.92 -18.93 24.20
C SER A 131 -10.44 -18.93 24.19
N CYS A 132 -11.00 -19.94 23.56
CA CYS A 132 -12.42 -20.27 23.60
C CYS A 132 -12.79 -20.92 24.94
N SER A 133 -14.10 -20.98 25.28
CA SER A 133 -14.65 -21.75 26.41
C SER A 133 -14.27 -23.24 26.35
N CYS A 134 -14.12 -23.83 25.16
CA CYS A 134 -13.66 -25.20 24.97
C CYS A 134 -12.15 -25.40 25.24
N GLY A 135 -11.41 -24.33 25.54
CA GLY A 135 -9.97 -24.35 25.77
C GLY A 135 -9.11 -24.17 24.51
N PHE A 136 -9.70 -24.24 23.31
CA PHE A 136 -8.93 -24.05 22.08
C PHE A 136 -8.46 -22.59 21.90
N PRO A 137 -7.21 -22.33 21.45
CA PRO A 137 -6.73 -20.97 21.23
C PRO A 137 -7.53 -20.28 20.11
N LEU A 138 -7.99 -19.07 20.37
CA LEU A 138 -8.64 -18.26 19.34
C LEU A 138 -7.62 -17.82 18.30
N PRO A 139 -8.00 -17.69 17.02
CA PRO A 139 -7.09 -17.31 15.93
C PRO A 139 -6.82 -15.79 15.92
N ARG A 140 -6.40 -15.26 17.07
CA ARG A 140 -6.09 -13.85 17.32
C ARG A 140 -4.59 -13.67 17.54
N PRO A 141 -4.01 -12.51 17.14
CA PRO A 141 -2.62 -12.21 17.40
C PRO A 141 -2.30 -12.26 18.90
N GLN A 142 -1.55 -13.27 19.32
CA GLN A 142 -1.25 -13.53 20.71
C GLN A 142 0.18 -14.02 20.92
N VAL A 143 0.73 -13.72 22.09
CA VAL A 143 2.07 -14.13 22.53
C VAL A 143 1.98 -14.81 23.89
N SER A 144 2.75 -15.88 24.05
CA SER A 144 2.89 -16.60 25.31
C SER A 144 4.24 -16.26 25.95
N LYS A 145 4.23 -15.99 27.25
CA LYS A 145 5.43 -15.82 28.05
C LYS A 145 5.26 -16.71 29.29
N GLY A 146 5.98 -17.83 29.33
CA GLY A 146 5.78 -18.85 30.33
C GLY A 146 4.36 -19.45 30.22
N ARG A 147 3.60 -19.40 31.33
CA ARG A 147 2.21 -19.89 31.40
C ARG A 147 1.16 -18.87 31.00
N GLU A 148 1.56 -17.62 30.86
CA GLU A 148 0.65 -16.51 30.52
C GLU A 148 0.58 -16.30 29.01
N THR A 149 -0.64 -16.26 28.48
CA THR A 149 -0.91 -15.90 27.08
C THR A 149 -1.75 -14.63 27.04
N ARG A 150 -1.35 -13.65 26.22
CA ARG A 150 -2.04 -12.39 26.04
C ARG A 150 -2.07 -11.96 24.59
N LEU A 151 -3.01 -11.12 24.22
CA LEU A 151 -3.03 -10.51 22.89
C LEU A 151 -1.76 -9.66 22.65
N VAL A 152 -1.29 -9.66 21.43
CA VAL A 152 -0.21 -8.77 20.98
C VAL A 152 -0.66 -7.32 21.17
N ARG A 153 0.21 -6.51 21.77
CA ARG A 153 0.01 -5.06 21.81
C ARG A 153 0.41 -4.48 20.44
N GLY A 154 -0.48 -3.75 19.80
CA GLY A 154 -0.23 -3.18 18.48
C GLY A 154 -1.40 -2.36 17.97
N PHE A 155 -1.26 -1.84 16.76
CA PHE A 155 -2.34 -1.12 16.10
C PHE A 155 -3.45 -2.10 15.68
N ARG A 156 -4.69 -1.71 15.85
CA ARG A 156 -5.86 -2.52 15.40
C ARG A 156 -5.92 -2.73 13.89
N SER A 157 -5.16 -1.95 13.12
CA SER A 157 -4.95 -2.11 11.68
C SER A 157 -3.90 -3.15 11.30
N SER A 158 -3.12 -3.67 12.27
CA SER A 158 -2.19 -4.79 12.06
C SER A 158 -2.94 -6.09 11.75
N TYR A 159 -2.28 -7.02 11.07
CA TYR A 159 -2.86 -8.31 10.68
C TYR A 159 -4.23 -8.17 9.99
N ARG A 160 -4.40 -7.08 9.22
CA ARG A 160 -5.63 -6.77 8.50
C ARG A 160 -5.49 -7.14 7.03
N ARG A 161 -6.54 -7.80 6.49
CA ARG A 161 -6.68 -7.99 5.05
C ARG A 161 -7.19 -6.71 4.39
N MET A 162 -6.65 -6.42 3.21
CA MET A 162 -7.20 -5.38 2.33
C MET A 162 -8.53 -5.83 1.74
N ARG A 163 -9.14 -4.96 0.95
CA ARG A 163 -10.39 -5.25 0.23
C ARG A 163 -10.16 -5.16 -1.27
N TRP A 164 -10.71 -6.12 -2.00
CA TRP A 164 -10.62 -6.16 -3.46
C TRP A 164 -11.28 -4.96 -4.14
N ASP A 165 -12.39 -4.49 -3.60
CA ASP A 165 -13.21 -3.39 -4.14
C ASP A 165 -12.68 -1.98 -3.79
N LYS A 166 -11.58 -1.88 -3.05
CA LYS A 166 -10.98 -0.61 -2.63
C LYS A 166 -9.55 -0.49 -3.14
N PRO A 167 -9.01 0.74 -3.23
CA PRO A 167 -7.58 0.94 -3.40
C PRO A 167 -6.76 0.27 -2.28
N GLY A 168 -5.56 -0.15 -2.58
CA GLY A 168 -4.63 -0.73 -1.59
C GLY A 168 -4.31 0.23 -0.45
N GLY A 169 -3.85 -0.31 0.66
CA GLY A 169 -3.35 0.47 1.79
C GLY A 169 -2.07 1.24 1.43
N THR A 170 -1.70 2.21 2.26
CA THR A 170 -0.45 2.97 2.06
C THR A 170 0.75 2.05 2.02
N LEU A 171 1.49 2.06 0.92
CA LEU A 171 2.78 1.38 0.82
C LEU A 171 3.80 2.13 1.68
N THR A 172 4.43 1.40 2.59
CA THR A 172 5.46 1.90 3.49
C THR A 172 6.69 1.02 3.39
N MET A 173 7.81 1.43 3.96
CA MET A 173 9.03 0.62 4.08
C MET A 173 8.76 -0.79 4.65
N ASN A 174 7.80 -0.90 5.57
CA ASN A 174 7.41 -2.15 6.22
C ASN A 174 6.35 -2.96 5.44
N SER A 175 6.26 -2.80 4.11
CA SER A 175 5.26 -3.51 3.29
C SER A 175 5.41 -5.03 3.29
N GLY A 176 6.55 -5.56 3.75
CA GLY A 176 6.79 -6.99 3.93
C GLY A 176 6.39 -7.56 5.30
N VAL A 177 5.86 -6.75 6.21
CA VAL A 177 5.58 -7.15 7.60
C VAL A 177 4.09 -7.18 7.85
N ILE A 178 3.51 -8.36 8.05
CA ILE A 178 2.05 -8.55 8.23
C ILE A 178 1.51 -7.87 9.50
N SER A 179 2.34 -7.67 10.51
CA SER A 179 1.99 -6.93 11.73
C SER A 179 2.04 -5.41 11.56
N SER A 180 2.45 -4.91 10.40
CA SER A 180 2.35 -3.50 10.06
C SER A 180 0.94 -3.15 9.61
N ASP A 181 0.66 -1.83 9.47
CA ASP A 181 -0.66 -1.31 9.13
C ASP A 181 -1.15 -1.79 7.76
N LEU A 182 -2.32 -2.42 7.72
CA LEU A 182 -3.07 -2.84 6.52
C LEU A 182 -2.17 -3.43 5.41
N LYS A 183 -1.57 -4.61 5.65
CA LYS A 183 -0.63 -5.25 4.72
C LYS A 183 -1.09 -6.59 4.17
N GLY A 184 -2.13 -7.20 4.75
CA GLY A 184 -2.62 -8.52 4.33
C GLY A 184 -3.26 -8.48 2.94
N HIS A 185 -2.90 -9.45 2.10
CA HIS A 185 -3.61 -9.70 0.84
C HIS A 185 -5.09 -9.99 1.11
N PRO A 186 -6.04 -9.59 0.25
CA PRO A 186 -7.47 -9.78 0.49
C PRO A 186 -7.90 -11.24 0.79
N GLU A 187 -7.34 -12.21 0.09
CA GLU A 187 -7.72 -13.63 0.17
C GLU A 187 -6.60 -14.54 0.71
N GLN A 188 -5.35 -14.30 0.28
CA GLN A 188 -4.24 -15.21 0.54
C GLN A 188 -3.57 -14.88 1.88
N ASN A 189 -3.04 -15.88 2.58
CA ASN A 189 -2.39 -15.70 3.89
C ASN A 189 -0.97 -15.13 3.73
N ARG A 190 -0.88 -13.89 3.28
CA ARG A 190 0.39 -13.22 3.00
C ARG A 190 0.25 -11.70 2.95
N VAL A 191 1.36 -11.02 2.94
CA VAL A 191 1.43 -9.62 2.50
C VAL A 191 1.44 -9.55 0.97
N LEU A 192 1.36 -8.34 0.41
CA LEU A 192 1.52 -8.13 -1.02
C LEU A 192 2.94 -8.53 -1.48
N SER A 193 3.05 -9.11 -2.67
CA SER A 193 4.33 -9.41 -3.33
C SER A 193 5.05 -8.14 -3.77
N ILE A 194 6.32 -8.26 -4.15
CA ILE A 194 7.05 -7.13 -4.73
C ILE A 194 6.41 -6.73 -6.07
N ARG A 195 6.01 -7.68 -6.91
CA ARG A 195 5.30 -7.39 -8.17
C ARG A 195 4.01 -6.59 -7.93
N GLU A 196 3.22 -6.99 -6.96
CA GLU A 196 1.98 -6.29 -6.61
C GLU A 196 2.26 -4.85 -6.15
N ILE A 197 3.27 -4.61 -5.32
CA ILE A 197 3.60 -3.24 -4.90
C ILE A 197 4.21 -2.40 -6.03
N ILE A 198 4.91 -3.00 -7.00
CA ILE A 198 5.38 -2.34 -8.23
C ILE A 198 4.18 -1.84 -9.04
N LEU A 199 3.17 -2.68 -9.26
CA LEU A 199 1.94 -2.31 -9.97
C LEU A 199 1.16 -1.23 -9.23
N LEU A 200 0.98 -1.39 -7.93
CA LEU A 200 0.28 -0.39 -7.10
C LEU A 200 1.01 0.95 -7.08
N SER A 201 2.33 0.95 -7.08
CA SER A 201 3.14 2.17 -7.17
C SER A 201 3.20 2.76 -8.57
N THR A 202 2.52 2.14 -9.55
CA THR A 202 2.54 2.54 -10.96
C THR A 202 3.95 2.59 -11.58
N LEU A 203 4.92 1.90 -11.02
CA LEU A 203 6.27 1.74 -11.59
C LEU A 203 6.22 0.97 -12.91
N GLN A 204 5.27 0.05 -13.06
CA GLN A 204 4.90 -0.58 -14.30
C GLN A 204 3.48 -0.15 -14.67
N ASN A 205 3.31 0.49 -15.81
CA ASN A 205 2.03 1.05 -16.27
C ASN A 205 1.98 1.02 -17.81
N PRO A 206 0.80 0.77 -18.43
CA PRO A 206 0.64 0.79 -19.89
C PRO A 206 1.03 2.10 -20.58
N LEU A 207 1.03 3.24 -19.85
CA LEU A 207 1.45 4.53 -20.40
C LEU A 207 2.95 4.63 -20.70
N TRP A 208 3.76 3.79 -20.04
CA TRP A 208 5.19 3.61 -20.35
C TRP A 208 5.48 2.12 -20.46
N GLN A 209 5.64 1.65 -21.67
CA GLN A 209 5.75 0.22 -22.02
C GLN A 209 7.04 -0.47 -21.50
N LYS A 210 7.89 0.22 -20.76
CA LYS A 210 9.10 -0.37 -20.21
C LYS A 210 8.80 -1.11 -18.92
N THR A 211 9.20 -2.37 -18.87
CA THR A 211 9.24 -3.13 -17.61
C THR A 211 10.27 -2.49 -16.69
N PHE A 212 9.85 -2.10 -15.49
CA PHE A 212 10.77 -1.62 -14.48
C PHE A 212 11.62 -2.79 -13.97
N SER A 213 12.94 -2.64 -13.97
CA SER A 213 13.89 -3.63 -13.45
C SER A 213 14.83 -2.97 -12.45
N PHE A 214 15.18 -3.71 -11.39
CA PHE A 214 16.24 -3.33 -10.46
C PHE A 214 17.63 -3.85 -10.90
N GLU A 215 17.68 -4.61 -11.98
CA GLU A 215 18.94 -5.13 -12.54
C GLU A 215 19.80 -4.00 -13.07
N GLY A 216 21.11 -4.09 -12.81
CA GLY A 216 22.09 -3.10 -13.28
C GLY A 216 22.05 -1.74 -12.57
N ILE A 217 21.16 -1.53 -11.59
CA ILE A 217 21.16 -0.31 -10.79
C ILE A 217 22.22 -0.44 -9.71
N LYS A 218 23.28 0.38 -9.80
CA LYS A 218 24.28 0.53 -8.74
C LYS A 218 23.79 1.57 -7.73
N TYR A 219 23.55 1.17 -6.49
CA TYR A 219 23.17 2.08 -5.42
C TYR A 219 24.36 2.33 -4.49
N GLY A 220 24.95 3.52 -4.53
CA GLY A 220 25.99 3.94 -3.61
C GLY A 220 27.24 3.05 -3.67
N ARG A 221 27.62 2.46 -2.53
CA ARG A 221 28.84 1.64 -2.35
C ARG A 221 28.61 0.14 -2.57
N MET A 222 27.53 -0.28 -3.24
CA MET A 222 27.32 -1.70 -3.50
C MET A 222 28.40 -2.27 -4.39
N LYS A 223 28.89 -3.45 -4.05
CA LYS A 223 29.83 -4.21 -4.88
C LYS A 223 29.12 -4.70 -6.16
N GLU A 224 29.86 -4.94 -7.23
CA GLU A 224 29.30 -5.32 -8.54
C GLU A 224 28.44 -6.60 -8.53
N GLU A 225 28.65 -7.47 -7.53
CA GLU A 225 27.93 -8.75 -7.35
C GLU A 225 26.74 -8.67 -6.41
N GLU A 226 26.49 -7.50 -5.78
CA GLU A 226 25.38 -7.35 -4.82
C GLU A 226 24.07 -7.08 -5.56
N THR A 227 23.12 -8.01 -5.43
CA THR A 227 21.73 -7.80 -5.85
C THR A 227 20.96 -7.05 -4.77
N PHE A 228 20.00 -6.21 -5.15
CA PHE A 228 19.11 -5.57 -4.20
C PHE A 228 18.35 -6.60 -3.35
N SER A 229 18.48 -6.51 -2.04
CA SER A 229 17.69 -7.35 -1.17
C SER A 229 16.19 -7.05 -1.34
N LYS A 230 15.34 -8.07 -1.24
CA LYS A 230 13.88 -7.93 -1.29
C LYS A 230 13.35 -6.90 -0.28
N LYS A 231 14.03 -6.76 0.86
CA LYS A 231 13.73 -5.75 1.88
C LYS A 231 14.01 -4.35 1.36
N LEU A 232 15.19 -4.11 0.80
CA LEU A 232 15.58 -2.81 0.25
C LEU A 232 14.64 -2.37 -0.90
N ILE A 233 14.27 -3.29 -1.78
CA ILE A 233 13.30 -3.01 -2.86
C ILE A 233 11.98 -2.50 -2.25
N ARG A 234 11.46 -3.15 -1.21
CA ARG A 234 10.22 -2.73 -0.53
C ARG A 234 10.35 -1.36 0.14
N GLU A 235 11.51 -1.09 0.75
CA GLU A 235 11.82 0.20 1.38
C GLU A 235 11.81 1.32 0.34
N VAL A 236 12.56 1.17 -0.73
CA VAL A 236 12.65 2.17 -1.82
C VAL A 236 11.28 2.44 -2.45
N ILE A 237 10.51 1.40 -2.77
CA ILE A 237 9.15 1.58 -3.31
C ILE A 237 8.25 2.28 -2.27
N GLY A 238 8.36 1.90 -0.99
CA GLY A 238 7.59 2.50 0.10
C GLY A 238 7.85 4.00 0.29
N GLU A 239 9.04 4.48 -0.06
CA GLU A 239 9.41 5.91 0.01
C GLU A 239 9.14 6.66 -1.30
N SER A 240 9.08 5.97 -2.42
CA SER A 240 8.93 6.56 -3.74
C SER A 240 7.62 7.35 -3.92
N ILE A 241 7.63 8.25 -4.88
CA ILE A 241 6.42 8.89 -5.41
C ILE A 241 5.97 8.11 -6.64
N PRO A 242 4.70 7.66 -6.72
CA PRO A 242 4.20 6.96 -7.88
C PRO A 242 4.38 7.75 -9.17
N PRO A 243 5.02 7.20 -10.22
CA PRO A 243 5.29 7.91 -11.48
C PRO A 243 4.04 8.46 -12.14
N LEU A 244 2.90 7.78 -12.06
CA LEU A 244 1.63 8.28 -12.62
C LEU A 244 1.19 9.59 -11.97
N ALA A 245 1.37 9.74 -10.65
CA ALA A 245 1.06 10.99 -9.98
C ALA A 245 2.01 12.12 -10.43
N MET A 246 3.30 11.82 -10.59
CA MET A 246 4.27 12.78 -11.10
C MET A 246 3.99 13.18 -12.55
N LEU A 247 3.59 12.23 -13.40
CA LEU A 247 3.19 12.51 -14.77
C LEU A 247 2.07 13.57 -14.80
N ARG A 248 1.02 13.40 -13.98
CA ARG A 248 -0.10 14.36 -13.92
C ARG A 248 0.34 15.75 -13.44
N ILE A 249 1.29 15.80 -12.52
CA ILE A 249 1.87 17.09 -12.06
C ILE A 249 2.66 17.74 -13.18
N VAL A 250 3.51 16.98 -13.89
CA VAL A 250 4.34 17.51 -15.00
C VAL A 250 3.47 17.97 -16.15
N GLU A 251 2.46 17.19 -16.58
CA GLU A 251 1.48 17.58 -17.59
C GLU A 251 0.87 18.95 -17.28
N ARG A 252 0.45 19.14 -16.01
CA ARG A 252 -0.10 20.43 -15.58
C ARG A 252 0.91 21.58 -15.64
N LEU A 253 2.14 21.34 -15.24
CA LEU A 253 3.22 22.34 -15.31
C LEU A 253 3.53 22.72 -16.77
N THR A 254 3.57 21.76 -17.68
CA THR A 254 3.77 22.01 -19.11
C THR A 254 2.63 22.83 -19.72
N GLU A 255 1.37 22.53 -19.35
CA GLU A 255 0.22 23.33 -19.76
C GLU A 255 0.31 24.78 -19.28
N LEU A 256 0.85 25.00 -18.09
CA LEU A 256 1.02 26.35 -17.53
C LEU A 256 2.17 27.09 -18.20
N ASP A 257 3.29 26.41 -18.45
CA ASP A 257 4.47 27.00 -19.12
C ASP A 257 4.13 27.46 -20.53
N GLY A 258 3.30 26.71 -21.26
CA GLY A 258 2.81 27.09 -22.58
C GLY A 258 1.83 28.28 -22.60
N ARG A 259 1.43 28.81 -21.43
CA ARG A 259 0.56 30.00 -21.29
C ARG A 259 1.33 31.28 -20.93
N PHE A 260 2.59 31.14 -20.58
CA PHE A 260 3.48 32.21 -20.18
C PHE A 260 4.64 32.38 -21.18
#